data_1ce44beb603775e195f26cee55a82ce4
#
_entry.id   1ce44beb603775e195f26cee55a82ce4
#
_cell.length_a   1.000
_cell.length_b   1.000
_cell.length_c   1.000
_cell.angle_alpha   90.00
_cell.angle_beta   90.00
_cell.angle_gamma   90.00
#
_symmetry.space_group_name_H-M   'P 1'
#
loop_
_entity.id
_entity.type
_entity.pdbx_description
1 polymer ?
#
loop_
_entity_poly.entity_id
_entity_poly.type
_entity_poly.pdbx_seq_one_letter_code
_entity_poly.pdbx_strand_id
1 'polypeptide(L)'
;MLTEKPLSSSASASRAAVCETCGGLGQVRYDVQIGDPRFGKLFPCPSCRVDAMVQSAGLTLAERSTTLADIETRNRPGAAAMLRAAREWIASGRVGTLTVHGGFGNGKSTLLRAIVNDCIAHDVEARYVSMIEVLAYAKEAFGSTEAGDSDFSRLNKLARTQVLVIDELDKARQTEYAVQLQNHLFEVRYRERDRLGTVVAWNGGFEDFDLPWVRSRLSEGVVVHNADAGMRPLLGEKS
;
A
#
# COMPACT_ATOMS: atom_id res chain seq x y z
N MET A 1 -13.05 -50.91 36.87
CA MET A 1 -13.97 -50.10 36.03
C MET A 1 -13.40 -48.71 36.00
N LEU A 2 -12.64 -48.37 34.97
CA LEU A 2 -12.10 -47.02 34.69
C LEU A 2 -12.88 -46.50 33.49
N THR A 3 -13.64 -45.44 33.71
CA THR A 3 -14.40 -44.75 32.66
C THR A 3 -13.53 -43.70 32.05
N GLU A 4 -13.08 -43.94 30.82
CA GLU A 4 -12.40 -42.95 30.00
C GLU A 4 -13.41 -41.92 29.49
N LYS A 5 -13.09 -40.65 29.71
CA LYS A 5 -13.84 -39.47 29.25
C LYS A 5 -13.22 -39.06 27.92
N PRO A 6 -13.97 -38.94 26.80
CA PRO A 6 -13.41 -38.46 25.56
C PRO A 6 -13.08 -36.98 25.60
N LEU A 7 -11.85 -36.62 25.25
CA LEU A 7 -11.40 -35.26 24.99
C LEU A 7 -12.12 -34.73 23.76
N SER A 8 -13.01 -33.76 23.96
CA SER A 8 -13.62 -32.99 22.87
C SER A 8 -12.61 -31.95 22.38
N SER A 9 -11.92 -32.22 21.29
CA SER A 9 -11.17 -31.22 20.53
C SER A 9 -12.14 -30.45 19.64
N SER A 10 -12.69 -29.35 20.14
CA SER A 10 -13.41 -28.39 19.31
C SER A 10 -12.44 -27.35 18.76
N ALA A 11 -11.62 -27.72 17.79
CA ALA A 11 -11.01 -26.76 16.88
C ALA A 11 -12.07 -26.43 15.81
N SER A 12 -12.88 -25.42 16.03
CA SER A 12 -13.69 -24.82 14.98
C SER A 12 -12.77 -24.07 14.01
N ALA A 13 -12.26 -24.80 13.01
CA ALA A 13 -11.76 -24.18 11.81
C ALA A 13 -12.96 -23.42 11.20
N SER A 14 -12.93 -22.09 11.23
CA SER A 14 -13.87 -21.26 10.49
C SER A 14 -13.76 -21.67 9.03
N ARG A 15 -14.79 -22.34 8.49
CA ARG A 15 -14.91 -22.58 7.05
C ARG A 15 -14.88 -21.19 6.40
N ALA A 16 -13.79 -20.89 5.69
CA ALA A 16 -13.76 -19.73 4.81
C ALA A 16 -15.01 -19.79 3.93
N ALA A 17 -15.82 -18.75 3.96
CA ALA A 17 -17.05 -18.70 3.19
C ALA A 17 -16.69 -18.90 1.71
N VAL A 18 -17.34 -19.88 1.07
CA VAL A 18 -17.10 -20.16 -0.34
C VAL A 18 -17.55 -18.93 -1.15
N CYS A 19 -16.71 -18.39 -2.02
CA CYS A 19 -17.04 -17.23 -2.83
C CYS A 19 -18.32 -17.49 -3.65
N GLU A 20 -19.37 -16.69 -3.46
CA GLU A 20 -20.66 -16.84 -4.13
C GLU A 20 -20.56 -16.68 -5.67
N THR A 21 -19.60 -15.87 -6.16
CA THR A 21 -19.41 -15.59 -7.57
C THR A 21 -18.82 -16.77 -8.33
N CYS A 22 -17.85 -17.47 -7.76
CA CYS A 22 -17.13 -18.55 -8.45
C CYS A 22 -17.24 -19.92 -7.78
N GLY A 23 -17.99 -20.03 -6.69
CA GLY A 23 -18.11 -21.28 -5.93
C GLY A 23 -16.77 -21.81 -5.36
N GLY A 24 -15.81 -20.91 -5.11
CA GLY A 24 -14.47 -21.25 -4.62
C GLY A 24 -13.46 -21.64 -5.72
N LEU A 25 -13.84 -21.60 -7.01
CA LEU A 25 -12.96 -21.95 -8.14
C LEU A 25 -11.90 -20.88 -8.46
N GLY A 26 -12.04 -19.65 -7.95
CA GLY A 26 -11.14 -18.52 -8.22
C GLY A 26 -11.23 -17.97 -9.65
N GLN A 27 -12.04 -18.59 -10.50
CA GLN A 27 -12.21 -18.24 -11.92
C GLN A 27 -13.68 -18.21 -12.32
N VAL A 28 -14.01 -17.39 -13.30
CA VAL A 28 -15.35 -17.28 -13.88
C VAL A 28 -15.29 -17.35 -15.40
N ARG A 29 -16.37 -17.80 -16.02
CA ARG A 29 -16.58 -17.73 -17.45
C ARG A 29 -17.75 -16.81 -17.72
N TYR A 30 -17.59 -15.90 -18.68
CA TYR A 30 -18.69 -15.05 -19.11
C TYR A 30 -19.58 -15.79 -20.09
N ASP A 31 -20.89 -15.66 -19.92
CA ASP A 31 -21.88 -16.14 -20.89
C ASP A 31 -22.01 -15.09 -22.01
N VAL A 32 -21.31 -15.33 -23.12
CA VAL A 32 -21.23 -14.42 -24.26
C VAL A 32 -21.38 -15.19 -25.54
N GLN A 33 -21.82 -14.52 -26.63
CA GLN A 33 -22.03 -15.14 -27.94
C GLN A 33 -20.72 -15.60 -28.58
N ILE A 34 -20.82 -16.59 -29.49
CA ILE A 34 -19.72 -17.06 -30.34
C ILE A 34 -19.23 -15.87 -31.17
N GLY A 35 -17.93 -15.58 -31.13
CA GLY A 35 -17.30 -14.40 -31.75
C GLY A 35 -16.90 -13.30 -30.79
N ASP A 36 -17.40 -13.27 -29.54
CA ASP A 36 -16.87 -12.40 -28.49
C ASP A 36 -15.46 -12.88 -28.09
N PRO A 37 -14.48 -11.98 -27.94
CA PRO A 37 -13.11 -12.33 -27.52
C PRO A 37 -13.01 -13.09 -26.19
N ARG A 38 -14.05 -13.04 -25.35
CA ARG A 38 -14.16 -13.74 -24.07
C ARG A 38 -14.77 -15.13 -24.17
N PHE A 39 -15.36 -15.49 -25.34
CA PHE A 39 -16.03 -16.77 -25.51
C PHE A 39 -15.09 -17.95 -25.22
N GLY A 40 -15.53 -18.85 -24.36
CA GLY A 40 -14.78 -20.04 -23.97
C GLY A 40 -13.53 -19.81 -23.10
N LYS A 41 -13.23 -18.56 -22.72
CA LYS A 41 -12.08 -18.23 -21.88
C LYS A 41 -12.47 -18.15 -20.40
N LEU A 42 -11.53 -18.54 -19.54
CA LEU A 42 -11.62 -18.36 -18.08
C LEU A 42 -10.93 -17.07 -17.68
N PHE A 43 -11.55 -16.35 -16.75
CA PHE A 43 -11.05 -15.11 -16.19
C PHE A 43 -10.93 -15.22 -14.66
N PRO A 44 -10.00 -14.53 -14.01
CA PRO A 44 -9.97 -14.46 -12.57
C PRO A 44 -11.32 -13.98 -12.02
N CYS A 45 -11.79 -14.60 -10.94
CA CYS A 45 -13.03 -14.19 -10.28
C CYS A 45 -12.89 -12.76 -9.75
N PRO A 46 -13.75 -11.81 -10.13
CA PRO A 46 -13.65 -10.42 -9.69
C PRO A 46 -13.76 -10.29 -8.17
N SER A 47 -14.67 -11.02 -7.52
CA SER A 47 -14.83 -11.00 -6.07
C SER A 47 -13.58 -11.53 -5.35
N CYS A 48 -13.04 -12.68 -5.76
CA CYS A 48 -11.81 -13.22 -5.17
C CYS A 48 -10.59 -12.32 -5.40
N ARG A 49 -10.55 -11.62 -6.54
CA ARG A 49 -9.48 -10.67 -6.84
C ARG A 49 -9.52 -9.47 -5.90
N VAL A 50 -10.69 -8.87 -5.68
CA VAL A 50 -10.87 -7.77 -4.73
C VAL A 50 -10.50 -8.21 -3.31
N ASP A 51 -10.98 -9.38 -2.87
CA ASP A 51 -10.64 -9.93 -1.55
C ASP A 51 -9.11 -10.11 -1.38
N ALA A 52 -8.44 -10.63 -2.40
CA ALA A 52 -6.99 -10.78 -2.38
C ALA A 52 -6.26 -9.43 -2.31
N MET A 53 -6.72 -8.42 -3.06
CA MET A 53 -6.19 -7.06 -2.98
C MET A 53 -6.38 -6.45 -1.60
N VAL A 54 -7.58 -6.59 -1.01
CA VAL A 54 -7.86 -6.11 0.36
C VAL A 54 -6.96 -6.78 1.40
N GLN A 55 -6.71 -8.09 1.28
CA GLN A 55 -5.83 -8.81 2.20
C GLN A 55 -4.37 -8.42 2.04
N SER A 56 -3.90 -8.17 0.82
CA SER A 56 -2.51 -7.80 0.52
C SER A 56 -2.23 -6.30 0.67
N ALA A 57 -3.26 -5.47 0.88
CA ALA A 57 -3.14 -4.02 0.93
C ALA A 57 -2.27 -3.46 2.06
N GLY A 58 -1.98 -4.24 3.10
CA GLY A 58 -1.21 -3.78 4.26
C GLY A 58 -1.99 -2.89 5.22
N LEU A 59 -3.33 -2.86 5.11
CA LEU A 59 -4.22 -2.07 5.96
C LEU A 59 -4.89 -2.94 7.03
N THR A 60 -4.97 -2.43 8.25
CA THR A 60 -5.78 -3.02 9.33
C THR A 60 -7.28 -2.91 9.00
N LEU A 61 -8.12 -3.71 9.66
CA LEU A 61 -9.58 -3.68 9.45
C LEU A 61 -10.17 -2.28 9.65
N ALA A 62 -9.70 -1.53 10.65
CA ALA A 62 -10.17 -0.17 10.94
C ALA A 62 -9.77 0.83 9.84
N GLU A 63 -8.63 0.61 9.18
CA GLU A 63 -8.09 1.50 8.13
C GLU A 63 -8.73 1.26 6.76
N ARG A 64 -9.35 0.10 6.55
CA ARG A 64 -10.01 -0.26 5.29
C ARG A 64 -11.25 0.57 4.95
N SER A 65 -11.81 1.27 5.94
CA SER A 65 -12.94 2.19 5.74
C SER A 65 -12.52 3.64 5.48
N THR A 66 -11.22 3.96 5.58
CA THR A 66 -10.73 5.33 5.40
C THR A 66 -10.89 5.78 3.94
N THR A 67 -11.52 6.91 3.72
CA THR A 67 -11.79 7.48 2.40
C THR A 67 -11.17 8.87 2.24
N LEU A 68 -11.12 9.37 1.00
CA LEU A 68 -10.68 10.75 0.72
C LEU A 68 -11.62 11.81 1.32
N ALA A 69 -12.86 11.44 1.66
CA ALA A 69 -13.81 12.33 2.32
C ALA A 69 -13.51 12.53 3.81
N ASP A 70 -12.77 11.59 4.42
CA ASP A 70 -12.39 11.67 5.84
C ASP A 70 -11.21 12.64 6.09
N ILE A 71 -10.65 13.22 5.03
CA ILE A 71 -9.57 14.21 5.15
C ILE A 71 -10.17 15.56 5.57
N GLU A 72 -9.94 15.92 6.83
CA GLU A 72 -10.38 17.22 7.37
C GLU A 72 -9.57 18.36 6.75
N THR A 73 -10.24 19.21 5.98
CA THR A 73 -9.62 20.34 5.26
C THR A 73 -10.07 21.71 5.77
N ARG A 74 -11.06 21.76 6.67
CA ARG A 74 -11.59 23.03 7.19
C ARG A 74 -10.52 23.76 8.00
N ASN A 75 -10.19 24.98 7.59
CA ASN A 75 -9.10 25.78 8.17
C ASN A 75 -7.72 25.10 8.11
N ARG A 76 -7.53 24.20 7.13
CA ARG A 76 -6.30 23.42 6.97
C ARG A 76 -5.83 23.46 5.51
N PRO A 77 -5.13 24.53 5.11
CA PRO A 77 -4.71 24.73 3.72
C PRO A 77 -3.75 23.65 3.23
N GLY A 78 -2.86 23.13 4.10
CA GLY A 78 -1.95 22.04 3.77
C GLY A 78 -2.68 20.72 3.52
N ALA A 79 -3.67 20.37 4.36
CA ALA A 79 -4.52 19.20 4.15
C ALA A 79 -5.35 19.33 2.86
N ALA A 80 -5.88 20.54 2.58
CA ALA A 80 -6.59 20.81 1.34
C ALA A 80 -5.69 20.67 0.10
N ALA A 81 -4.44 21.13 0.18
CA ALA A 81 -3.46 20.98 -0.88
C ALA A 81 -3.11 19.50 -1.13
N MET A 82 -2.86 18.71 -0.05
CA MET A 82 -2.62 17.27 -0.16
C MET A 82 -3.78 16.54 -0.84
N LEU A 83 -5.03 16.83 -0.40
CA LEU A 83 -6.22 16.18 -0.93
C LEU A 83 -6.43 16.51 -2.42
N ARG A 84 -6.21 17.77 -2.82
CA ARG A 84 -6.27 18.18 -4.21
C ARG A 84 -5.24 17.44 -5.06
N ALA A 85 -3.98 17.43 -4.64
CA ALA A 85 -2.90 16.74 -5.35
C ALA A 85 -3.17 15.23 -5.47
N ALA A 86 -3.70 14.60 -4.42
CA ALA A 86 -4.07 13.18 -4.48
C ALA A 86 -5.19 12.93 -5.50
N ARG A 87 -6.22 13.77 -5.54
CA ARG A 87 -7.30 13.67 -6.53
C ARG A 87 -6.81 13.87 -7.97
N GLU A 88 -5.94 14.84 -8.19
CA GLU A 88 -5.31 15.08 -9.49
C GLU A 88 -4.45 13.89 -9.92
N TRP A 89 -3.65 13.33 -9.02
CA TRP A 89 -2.83 12.16 -9.27
C TRP A 89 -3.70 10.91 -9.56
N ILE A 90 -4.81 10.73 -8.84
CA ILE A 90 -5.79 9.66 -9.12
C ILE A 90 -6.40 9.86 -10.50
N ALA A 91 -6.83 11.07 -10.82
CA ALA A 91 -7.44 11.40 -12.11
C ALA A 91 -6.48 11.26 -13.30
N SER A 92 -5.17 11.44 -13.09
CA SER A 92 -4.13 11.23 -14.12
C SER A 92 -3.80 9.76 -14.38
N GLY A 93 -4.52 8.80 -13.76
CA GLY A 93 -4.35 7.37 -14.00
C GLY A 93 -3.57 6.63 -12.92
N ARG A 94 -3.28 7.25 -11.77
CA ARG A 94 -2.56 6.65 -10.64
C ARG A 94 -1.15 6.18 -11.00
N VAL A 95 -0.47 6.91 -11.87
CA VAL A 95 0.91 6.63 -12.32
C VAL A 95 1.85 7.77 -11.92
N GLY A 96 3.16 7.55 -12.02
CA GLY A 96 4.15 8.52 -11.57
C GLY A 96 4.22 8.62 -10.04
N THR A 97 4.76 9.73 -9.54
CA THR A 97 5.06 9.90 -8.13
C THR A 97 4.24 11.01 -7.50
N LEU A 98 3.64 10.75 -6.34
CA LEU A 98 3.06 11.71 -5.43
C LEU A 98 3.83 11.69 -4.11
N THR A 99 4.43 12.80 -3.75
CA THR A 99 5.20 12.98 -2.53
C THR A 99 4.49 13.94 -1.58
N VAL A 100 4.28 13.51 -0.34
CA VAL A 100 3.65 14.32 0.71
C VAL A 100 4.59 14.42 1.90
N HIS A 101 5.00 15.63 2.28
CA HIS A 101 5.89 15.83 3.42
C HIS A 101 5.40 16.95 4.35
N GLY A 102 5.98 17.08 5.55
CA GLY A 102 5.60 18.10 6.53
C GLY A 102 5.50 17.57 7.96
N GLY A 103 4.95 18.38 8.87
CA GLY A 103 4.91 18.08 10.30
C GLY A 103 4.18 16.80 10.71
N PHE A 104 4.33 16.40 11.97
CA PHE A 104 3.68 15.22 12.53
C PHE A 104 2.17 15.42 12.74
N GLY A 105 1.38 14.33 12.60
CA GLY A 105 -0.04 14.33 12.98
C GLY A 105 -0.95 15.19 12.13
N ASN A 106 -0.52 15.64 10.96
CA ASN A 106 -1.26 16.54 10.07
C ASN A 106 -2.09 15.83 8.98
N GLY A 107 -2.30 14.51 9.09
CA GLY A 107 -3.22 13.75 8.22
C GLY A 107 -2.56 13.04 7.03
N LYS A 108 -1.23 13.07 6.86
CA LYS A 108 -0.54 12.40 5.75
C LYS A 108 -0.89 10.90 5.66
N SER A 109 -0.68 10.15 6.74
CA SER A 109 -0.98 8.70 6.76
C SER A 109 -2.45 8.39 6.48
N THR A 110 -3.37 9.25 6.94
CA THR A 110 -4.81 9.12 6.62
C THR A 110 -5.05 9.26 5.12
N LEU A 111 -4.42 10.25 4.47
CA LEU A 111 -4.49 10.42 3.02
C LEU A 111 -3.94 9.20 2.27
N LEU A 112 -2.79 8.69 2.70
CA LEU A 112 -2.15 7.54 2.08
C LEU A 112 -3.04 6.29 2.12
N ARG A 113 -3.68 6.02 3.27
CA ARG A 113 -4.65 4.92 3.44
C ARG A 113 -5.88 5.11 2.56
N ALA A 114 -6.39 6.34 2.49
CA ALA A 114 -7.53 6.67 1.63
C ALA A 114 -7.21 6.44 0.14
N ILE A 115 -5.99 6.74 -0.31
CA ILE A 115 -5.53 6.46 -1.68
C ILE A 115 -5.51 4.95 -1.95
N VAL A 116 -5.01 4.13 -1.02
CA VAL A 116 -5.01 2.66 -1.18
C VAL A 116 -6.43 2.12 -1.29
N ASN A 117 -7.34 2.56 -0.42
CA ASN A 117 -8.74 2.15 -0.48
C ASN A 117 -9.44 2.60 -1.77
N ASP A 118 -9.15 3.81 -2.26
CA ASP A 118 -9.65 4.28 -3.56
C ASP A 118 -9.12 3.41 -4.71
N CYS A 119 -7.85 3.04 -4.70
CA CYS A 119 -7.28 2.14 -5.71
C CYS A 119 -8.01 0.80 -5.74
N ILE A 120 -8.19 0.15 -4.58
CA ILE A 120 -8.87 -1.14 -4.47
C ILE A 120 -10.33 -1.05 -4.93
N ALA A 121 -11.04 0.03 -4.56
CA ALA A 121 -12.42 0.27 -5.00
C ALA A 121 -12.55 0.39 -6.52
N HIS A 122 -11.47 0.75 -7.22
CA HIS A 122 -11.40 0.87 -8.68
C HIS A 122 -10.64 -0.30 -9.35
N ASP A 123 -10.51 -1.43 -8.66
CA ASP A 123 -9.83 -2.65 -9.17
C ASP A 123 -8.35 -2.43 -9.54
N VAL A 124 -7.68 -1.51 -8.83
CA VAL A 124 -6.25 -1.22 -8.97
C VAL A 124 -5.50 -1.83 -7.79
N GLU A 125 -4.52 -2.69 -8.08
CA GLU A 125 -3.68 -3.29 -7.04
C GLU A 125 -2.85 -2.22 -6.32
N ALA A 126 -3.07 -2.07 -5.01
CA ALA A 126 -2.36 -1.09 -4.19
C ALA A 126 -1.88 -1.71 -2.89
N ARG A 127 -0.71 -1.29 -2.42
CA ARG A 127 -0.14 -1.75 -1.16
C ARG A 127 0.40 -0.59 -0.33
N TYR A 128 -0.02 -0.53 0.93
CA TYR A 128 0.48 0.38 1.95
C TYR A 128 1.55 -0.33 2.79
N VAL A 129 2.69 0.29 2.93
CA VAL A 129 3.82 -0.20 3.74
C VAL A 129 4.55 0.97 4.37
N SER A 130 5.18 0.76 5.53
CA SER A 130 6.22 1.66 6.03
C SER A 130 7.57 1.31 5.40
N MET A 131 8.51 2.25 5.38
CA MET A 131 9.87 1.94 4.89
C MET A 131 10.57 0.88 5.74
N ILE A 132 10.28 0.82 7.04
CA ILE A 132 10.80 -0.22 7.94
C ILE A 132 10.29 -1.61 7.50
N GLU A 133 9.00 -1.73 7.16
CA GLU A 133 8.42 -2.99 6.67
C GLU A 133 8.99 -3.40 5.31
N VAL A 134 9.25 -2.44 4.41
CA VAL A 134 9.95 -2.72 3.13
C VAL A 134 11.30 -3.38 3.37
N LEU A 135 12.10 -2.81 4.27
CA LEU A 135 13.42 -3.36 4.60
C LEU A 135 13.35 -4.70 5.33
N ALA A 136 12.37 -4.88 6.23
CA ALA A 136 12.13 -6.16 6.90
C ALA A 136 11.72 -7.24 5.91
N TYR A 137 10.78 -6.94 5.00
CA TYR A 137 10.32 -7.86 3.96
C TYR A 137 11.45 -8.32 3.03
N ALA A 138 12.36 -7.42 2.66
CA ALA A 138 13.54 -7.79 1.89
C ALA A 138 14.44 -8.76 2.68
N LYS A 139 14.70 -8.48 3.97
CA LYS A 139 15.60 -9.30 4.82
C LYS A 139 15.09 -10.69 5.14
N GLU A 140 13.78 -10.93 5.17
CA GLU A 140 13.21 -12.25 5.47
C GLU A 140 13.65 -13.34 4.49
N ALA A 141 14.21 -12.97 3.32
CA ALA A 141 14.82 -13.92 2.39
C ALA A 141 16.07 -14.62 2.93
N PHE A 142 16.80 -14.02 3.88
CA PHE A 142 18.01 -14.60 4.46
C PHE A 142 17.77 -15.91 5.28
N GLY A 143 16.54 -16.18 5.70
CA GLY A 143 16.17 -17.36 6.47
C GLY A 143 15.45 -18.45 5.68
N SER A 144 15.07 -18.20 4.43
CA SER A 144 14.35 -19.17 3.61
C SER A 144 15.32 -20.10 2.88
N THR A 145 15.16 -21.41 3.10
CA THR A 145 15.91 -22.49 2.41
C THR A 145 15.42 -22.74 0.98
N GLU A 146 14.49 -21.94 0.47
CA GLU A 146 14.03 -22.04 -0.91
C GLU A 146 15.09 -21.44 -1.85
N ALA A 147 15.72 -22.29 -2.63
CA ALA A 147 16.71 -21.92 -3.62
C ALA A 147 16.09 -20.96 -4.65
N GLY A 148 16.47 -19.67 -4.60
CA GLY A 148 16.07 -18.66 -5.58
C GLY A 148 15.46 -17.36 -5.03
N ASP A 149 15.09 -17.28 -3.75
CA ASP A 149 14.57 -16.04 -3.16
C ASP A 149 15.72 -15.20 -2.57
N SER A 150 16.19 -14.23 -3.32
CA SER A 150 17.12 -13.21 -2.82
C SER A 150 16.33 -11.98 -2.30
N ASP A 151 16.97 -11.17 -1.45
CA ASP A 151 16.43 -9.88 -0.96
C ASP A 151 15.90 -9.01 -2.10
N PHE A 152 16.65 -8.97 -3.20
CA PHE A 152 16.28 -8.23 -4.40
C PHE A 152 15.10 -8.87 -5.16
N SER A 153 14.94 -10.20 -5.14
CA SER A 153 13.80 -10.87 -5.75
C SER A 153 12.48 -10.48 -5.07
N ARG A 154 12.46 -10.52 -3.73
CA ARG A 154 11.30 -10.10 -2.94
C ARG A 154 11.02 -8.60 -3.09
N LEU A 155 12.07 -7.78 -3.01
CA LEU A 155 11.95 -6.35 -3.20
C LEU A 155 11.39 -6.02 -4.58
N ASN A 156 11.81 -6.75 -5.63
CA ASN A 156 11.28 -6.59 -6.98
C ASN A 156 9.79 -6.94 -7.09
N LYS A 157 9.31 -7.96 -6.37
CA LYS A 157 7.87 -8.27 -6.31
C LYS A 157 7.10 -7.09 -5.74
N LEU A 158 7.57 -6.54 -4.62
CA LEU A 158 6.96 -5.35 -4.00
C LEU A 158 7.07 -4.12 -4.92
N ALA A 159 8.24 -3.89 -5.52
CA ALA A 159 8.49 -2.77 -6.42
C ALA A 159 7.60 -2.77 -7.67
N ARG A 160 7.04 -3.92 -8.07
CA ARG A 160 6.16 -4.07 -9.23
C ARG A 160 4.68 -4.03 -8.89
N THR A 161 4.30 -3.82 -7.62
CA THR A 161 2.91 -3.51 -7.26
C THR A 161 2.43 -2.30 -8.04
N GLN A 162 1.25 -2.35 -8.63
CA GLN A 162 0.76 -1.28 -9.52
C GLN A 162 0.78 0.09 -8.83
N VAL A 163 0.26 0.18 -7.60
CA VAL A 163 0.39 1.37 -6.75
C VAL A 163 1.07 0.98 -5.44
N LEU A 164 2.26 1.51 -5.19
CA LEU A 164 2.98 1.32 -3.94
C LEU A 164 2.95 2.61 -3.11
N VAL A 165 2.40 2.50 -1.92
CA VAL A 165 2.26 3.60 -0.96
C VAL A 165 3.21 3.35 0.20
N ILE A 166 4.20 4.23 0.36
CA ILE A 166 5.25 4.10 1.37
C ILE A 166 5.11 5.23 2.39
N ASP A 167 4.72 4.89 3.59
CA ASP A 167 4.67 5.84 4.70
C ASP A 167 5.96 5.83 5.53
N GLU A 168 6.17 6.88 6.30
CA GLU A 168 7.31 7.00 7.22
C GLU A 168 8.65 6.74 6.53
N LEU A 169 8.86 7.32 5.34
CA LEU A 169 10.07 7.13 4.55
C LEU A 169 11.35 7.52 5.32
N ASP A 170 11.24 8.47 6.24
CA ASP A 170 12.30 8.99 7.11
C ASP A 170 12.66 8.06 8.30
N LYS A 171 11.86 7.04 8.60
CA LYS A 171 12.04 6.20 9.80
C LYS A 171 13.05 5.07 9.63
N ALA A 172 13.45 4.75 8.42
CA ALA A 172 14.43 3.72 8.18
C ALA A 172 15.83 4.15 8.64
N ARG A 173 16.49 3.31 9.43
CA ARG A 173 17.89 3.55 9.79
C ARG A 173 18.76 3.45 8.53
N GLN A 174 19.52 4.50 8.22
CA GLN A 174 20.35 4.60 7.02
C GLN A 174 21.66 3.80 7.16
N THR A 175 21.58 2.48 7.08
CA THR A 175 22.73 1.61 6.92
C THR A 175 23.05 1.49 5.41
N GLU A 176 24.30 1.18 5.05
CA GLU A 176 24.69 0.99 3.65
C GLU A 176 23.75 0.02 2.91
N TYR A 177 23.41 -1.09 3.56
CA TYR A 177 22.45 -2.06 3.02
C TYR A 177 21.05 -1.47 2.82
N ALA A 178 20.53 -0.73 3.80
CA ALA A 178 19.22 -0.09 3.69
C ALA A 178 19.20 0.94 2.55
N VAL A 179 20.26 1.71 2.38
CA VAL A 179 20.42 2.67 1.27
C VAL A 179 20.45 1.96 -0.09
N GLN A 180 21.15 0.85 -0.21
CA GLN A 180 21.18 0.04 -1.45
C GLN A 180 19.77 -0.48 -1.81
N LEU A 181 19.03 -1.02 -0.85
CA LEU A 181 17.66 -1.51 -1.08
C LEU A 181 16.70 -0.38 -1.47
N GLN A 182 16.79 0.77 -0.78
CA GLN A 182 15.97 1.95 -1.12
C GLN A 182 16.30 2.46 -2.53
N ASN A 183 17.56 2.60 -2.86
CA ASN A 183 17.98 3.01 -4.20
C ASN A 183 17.46 2.05 -5.27
N HIS A 184 17.55 0.73 -5.05
CA HIS A 184 17.03 -0.26 -5.97
C HIS A 184 15.52 -0.16 -6.13
N LEU A 185 14.77 -0.06 -5.03
CA LEU A 185 13.30 0.08 -5.05
C LEU A 185 12.89 1.28 -5.89
N PHE A 186 13.45 2.45 -5.60
CA PHE A 186 13.08 3.68 -6.30
C PHE A 186 13.59 3.70 -7.76
N GLU A 187 14.70 3.04 -8.08
CA GLU A 187 15.14 2.89 -9.47
C GLU A 187 14.16 2.05 -10.30
N VAL A 188 13.72 0.91 -9.78
CA VAL A 188 12.72 0.07 -10.47
C VAL A 188 11.44 0.87 -10.73
N ARG A 189 10.94 1.55 -9.71
CA ARG A 189 9.70 2.33 -9.81
C ARG A 189 9.84 3.53 -10.73
N TYR A 190 10.98 4.20 -10.70
CA TYR A 190 11.27 5.33 -11.58
C TYR A 190 11.33 4.94 -13.05
N ARG A 191 11.96 3.82 -13.38
CA ARG A 191 12.00 3.30 -14.77
C ARG A 191 10.62 2.95 -15.32
N GLU A 192 9.73 2.51 -14.47
CA GLU A 192 8.36 2.10 -14.85
C GLU A 192 7.30 3.15 -14.44
N ARG A 193 7.68 4.41 -14.20
CA ARG A 193 6.78 5.46 -13.68
C ARG A 193 5.58 5.78 -14.57
N ASP A 194 5.65 5.45 -15.85
CA ASP A 194 4.52 5.63 -16.79
C ASP A 194 3.43 4.55 -16.59
N ARG A 195 3.73 3.50 -15.82
CA ARG A 195 2.84 2.36 -15.57
C ARG A 195 2.57 2.13 -14.09
N LEU A 196 3.49 2.53 -13.23
CA LEU A 196 3.45 2.32 -11.78
C LEU A 196 3.23 3.63 -11.04
N GLY A 197 2.35 3.58 -10.05
CA GLY A 197 2.09 4.70 -9.14
C GLY A 197 2.90 4.57 -7.84
N THR A 198 3.62 5.61 -7.47
CA THR A 198 4.40 5.67 -6.22
C THR A 198 3.89 6.82 -5.37
N VAL A 199 3.39 6.52 -4.18
CA VAL A 199 2.99 7.54 -3.21
C VAL A 199 3.89 7.42 -1.99
N VAL A 200 4.51 8.51 -1.56
CA VAL A 200 5.40 8.51 -0.40
C VAL A 200 5.05 9.60 0.58
N ALA A 201 5.27 9.33 1.88
CA ALA A 201 5.16 10.35 2.91
C ALA A 201 6.28 10.24 3.94
N TRP A 202 6.69 11.41 4.47
CA TRP A 202 7.59 11.50 5.62
C TRP A 202 7.36 12.77 6.43
N ASN A 203 8.05 12.88 7.59
CA ASN A 203 8.00 14.04 8.44
C ASN A 203 9.25 14.91 8.21
N GLY A 204 9.06 16.23 8.15
CA GLY A 204 10.13 17.19 7.90
C GLY A 204 10.07 17.87 6.54
N GLY A 205 11.10 18.61 6.21
CA GLY A 205 11.25 19.30 4.92
C GLY A 205 11.60 18.36 3.78
N PHE A 206 11.36 18.78 2.56
CA PHE A 206 11.73 18.00 1.38
C PHE A 206 13.26 17.87 1.27
N GLU A 207 13.96 18.95 1.54
CA GLU A 207 15.43 19.01 1.47
C GLU A 207 16.14 18.25 2.62
N ASP A 208 15.42 17.99 3.72
CA ASP A 208 15.95 17.29 4.88
C ASP A 208 16.01 15.76 4.70
N PHE A 209 15.50 15.25 3.60
CA PHE A 209 15.52 13.80 3.34
C PHE A 209 16.95 13.34 2.92
N ASP A 210 17.52 12.44 3.72
CA ASP A 210 18.95 12.08 3.70
C ASP A 210 19.44 11.30 2.46
N LEU A 211 18.57 10.93 1.52
CA LEU A 211 18.94 10.22 0.31
C LEU A 211 18.81 11.13 -0.93
N PRO A 212 19.84 11.88 -1.31
CA PRO A 212 19.77 12.87 -2.40
C PRO A 212 19.35 12.26 -3.74
N TRP A 213 19.76 11.03 -4.01
CA TRP A 213 19.39 10.33 -5.24
C TRP A 213 17.90 10.00 -5.28
N VAL A 214 17.35 9.45 -4.20
CA VAL A 214 15.91 9.16 -4.08
C VAL A 214 15.10 10.47 -4.15
N ARG A 215 15.55 11.50 -3.42
CA ARG A 215 14.93 12.83 -3.44
C ARG A 215 14.85 13.42 -4.85
N SER A 216 15.92 13.29 -5.64
CA SER A 216 15.95 13.74 -7.04
C SER A 216 14.87 13.03 -7.88
N ARG A 217 14.64 11.71 -7.69
CA ARG A 217 13.60 10.97 -8.40
C ARG A 217 12.20 11.37 -7.96
N LEU A 218 12.03 11.62 -6.66
CA LEU A 218 10.75 12.06 -6.10
C LEU A 218 10.37 13.47 -6.55
N SER A 219 11.36 14.35 -6.78
CA SER A 219 11.13 15.75 -7.25
C SER A 219 10.61 15.86 -8.68
N GLU A 220 10.74 14.80 -9.50
CA GLU A 220 10.18 14.77 -10.86
C GLU A 220 8.66 14.51 -10.88
N GLY A 221 8.08 14.14 -9.74
CA GLY A 221 6.64 13.95 -9.56
C GLY A 221 5.96 15.15 -8.92
N VAL A 222 4.77 14.90 -8.40
CA VAL A 222 4.02 15.91 -7.63
C VAL A 222 4.53 15.92 -6.18
N VAL A 223 5.01 17.06 -5.72
CA VAL A 223 5.50 17.24 -4.34
C VAL A 223 4.61 18.21 -3.61
N VAL A 224 4.08 17.83 -2.45
CA VAL A 224 3.19 18.63 -1.62
C VAL A 224 3.72 18.76 -0.21
N HIS A 225 3.88 19.99 0.25
CA HIS A 225 4.21 20.30 1.64
C HIS A 225 2.93 20.55 2.44
N ASN A 226 2.72 19.79 3.50
CA ASN A 226 1.68 20.06 4.48
C ASN A 226 2.27 20.74 5.73
N ALA A 227 2.15 22.06 5.79
CA ALA A 227 2.63 22.90 6.89
C ALA A 227 1.61 23.04 8.04
N ASP A 228 0.45 22.39 7.95
CA ASP A 228 -0.58 22.48 8.99
C ASP A 228 -0.06 21.90 10.32
N ALA A 229 -0.51 22.47 11.42
CA ALA A 229 -0.27 21.93 12.76
C ALA A 229 -0.87 20.51 12.91
N GLY A 230 -0.23 19.69 13.72
CA GLY A 230 -0.73 18.35 14.04
C GLY A 230 -2.09 18.40 14.73
N MET A 231 -2.96 17.43 14.42
CA MET A 231 -4.26 17.24 15.07
C MET A 231 -4.16 16.46 16.39
N ARG A 232 -3.02 15.79 16.63
CA ARG A 232 -2.82 15.06 17.86
C ARG A 232 -2.47 16.06 18.96
N PRO A 233 -3.18 16.06 20.14
CA PRO A 233 -2.79 16.86 21.27
C PRO A 233 -1.33 16.58 21.62
N LEU A 234 -0.53 17.59 21.85
CA LEU A 234 0.80 17.41 22.40
C LEU A 234 0.64 16.76 23.77
N LEU A 235 1.33 15.64 24.01
CA LEU A 235 1.35 14.99 25.32
C LEU A 235 1.90 15.98 26.34
N GLY A 236 1.03 16.64 27.10
CA GLY A 236 1.40 17.63 28.11
C GLY A 236 0.40 18.76 28.35
N GLU A 237 -0.50 19.06 27.45
CA GLU A 237 -1.60 20.01 27.69
C GLU A 237 -2.79 19.28 28.31
N LYS A 238 -2.72 19.06 29.62
CA LYS A 238 -3.91 18.78 30.43
C LYS A 238 -4.61 20.12 30.66
N SER A 239 -5.76 20.31 29.99
CA SER A 239 -6.73 21.33 30.39
C SER A 239 -7.30 21.08 31.78
#